data_366c130b4d5b39227564cc5bba88d725
#
_entry.id   366c130b4d5b39227564cc5bba88d725
#
_cell.length_a   1.000
_cell.length_b   1.000
_cell.length_c   1.000
_cell.angle_alpha   90.00
_cell.angle_beta   90.00
_cell.angle_gamma   90.00
#
_symmetry.space_group_name_H-M   'P 1'
#
loop_
_entity.id
_entity.type
_entity.pdbx_description
1 polymer ?
#
loop_
_entity_poly.entity_id
_entity_poly.type
_entity_poly.pdbx_seq_one_letter_code
_entity_poly.pdbx_strand_id
1 'polypeptide(L)'
;IQIHRRDVGSGAARARAIELLELVGIAQPERRARAFPHELSGGERQRVVIAIAIANDPDLLICDEPTTALDVTVQAQILDVLRTARDVTGAGVLIITHDLGVVAEFADRALVMYAGRAVETAPVADLYRSRRMPYTAGLLGSVPRLDVPQGARLVPIPGAPPSLAALPPGCPFAPRCPLAVDECRTAEPELAPVTADHLVACIRSEHVAGRSAAEIYGVSTAAPRATDAASDEPVVLRVADLVKTYTLTKGVVLRRRIGEVRAVDGVSFELQQGRTLGIVGESGSGKSTTLHQIPDLTAPQAGTIEVLGADVAALDRRSRKALRGDLQVVFQDPVASLDPRLPVFDVLAEPLRANGVDK
;
A
#
# COMPACT_ATOMS: atom_id res chain seq x y z
N ILE A 1 -18.50 14.52 -20.48
CA ILE A 1 -19.61 15.50 -20.48
C ILE A 1 -20.48 15.33 -21.72
N GLN A 2 -19.99 15.61 -22.91
CA GLN A 2 -20.79 15.63 -24.16
C GLN A 2 -21.40 14.26 -24.57
N ILE A 3 -20.86 13.14 -24.14
CA ILE A 3 -21.43 11.81 -24.40
C ILE A 3 -22.81 11.66 -23.72
N HIS A 4 -22.97 12.20 -22.52
CA HIS A 4 -24.21 12.11 -21.72
C HIS A 4 -25.08 13.36 -21.83
N ARG A 5 -24.47 14.52 -22.12
CA ARG A 5 -25.16 15.82 -22.23
C ARG A 5 -24.89 16.41 -23.63
N ARG A 6 -25.64 15.92 -24.61
CA ARG A 6 -25.48 16.29 -26.03
C ARG A 6 -25.85 17.74 -26.35
N ASP A 7 -26.57 18.38 -25.44
CA ASP A 7 -26.96 19.79 -25.45
C ASP A 7 -25.79 20.74 -25.13
N VAL A 8 -24.71 20.20 -24.51
CA VAL A 8 -23.56 21.00 -24.09
C VAL A 8 -22.57 21.18 -25.25
N GLY A 9 -22.39 22.42 -25.72
CA GLY A 9 -21.41 22.76 -26.73
C GLY A 9 -19.96 22.56 -26.28
N SER A 10 -19.03 22.39 -27.22
CA SER A 10 -17.62 22.09 -26.93
C SER A 10 -16.93 23.12 -26.03
N GLY A 11 -17.28 24.41 -26.18
CA GLY A 11 -16.74 25.46 -25.31
C GLY A 11 -17.19 25.33 -23.85
N ALA A 12 -18.47 25.07 -23.63
CA ALA A 12 -19.01 24.86 -22.28
C ALA A 12 -18.48 23.57 -21.64
N ALA A 13 -18.36 22.50 -22.43
CA ALA A 13 -17.75 21.25 -21.95
C ALA A 13 -16.29 21.44 -21.52
N ARG A 14 -15.53 22.26 -22.25
CA ARG A 14 -14.15 22.60 -21.90
C ARG A 14 -14.07 23.46 -20.64
N ALA A 15 -14.94 24.48 -20.51
CA ALA A 15 -15.00 25.30 -19.31
C ALA A 15 -15.30 24.46 -18.08
N ARG A 16 -16.30 23.56 -18.18
CA ARG A 16 -16.62 22.61 -17.10
C ARG A 16 -15.46 21.67 -16.76
N ALA A 17 -14.69 21.19 -17.75
CA ALA A 17 -13.53 20.35 -17.50
C ALA A 17 -12.44 21.12 -16.73
N ILE A 18 -12.20 22.38 -17.02
CA ILE A 18 -11.23 23.23 -16.30
C ILE A 18 -11.71 23.47 -14.86
N GLU A 19 -12.99 23.81 -14.67
CA GLU A 19 -13.62 23.97 -13.37
C GLU A 19 -13.47 22.70 -12.50
N LEU A 20 -13.71 21.52 -13.09
CA LEU A 20 -13.55 20.24 -12.40
C LEU A 20 -12.10 19.97 -12.00
N LEU A 21 -11.12 20.29 -12.86
CA LEU A 21 -9.70 20.16 -12.53
C LEU A 21 -9.30 21.10 -11.38
N GLU A 22 -9.86 22.30 -11.34
CA GLU A 22 -9.67 23.24 -10.24
C GLU A 22 -10.28 22.70 -8.95
N LEU A 23 -11.53 22.20 -9.02
CA LEU A 23 -12.26 21.61 -7.89
C LEU A 23 -11.48 20.45 -7.24
N VAL A 24 -10.85 19.59 -8.03
CA VAL A 24 -10.02 18.49 -7.53
C VAL A 24 -8.58 18.93 -7.18
N GLY A 25 -8.28 20.22 -7.19
CA GLY A 25 -7.00 20.78 -6.75
C GLY A 25 -5.84 20.52 -7.72
N ILE A 26 -6.08 20.47 -9.03
CA ILE A 26 -5.02 20.41 -10.04
C ILE A 26 -4.47 21.83 -10.27
N ALA A 27 -3.18 22.02 -10.05
CA ALA A 27 -2.51 23.29 -10.29
C ALA A 27 -2.46 23.64 -11.79
N GLN A 28 -2.69 24.91 -12.14
CA GLN A 28 -2.70 25.39 -13.53
C GLN A 28 -3.68 24.59 -14.42
N PRO A 29 -5.00 24.55 -14.09
CA PRO A 29 -5.95 23.63 -14.70
C PRO A 29 -6.07 23.84 -16.22
N GLU A 30 -6.00 25.07 -16.74
CA GLU A 30 -6.04 25.37 -18.19
C GLU A 30 -4.86 24.75 -18.96
N ARG A 31 -3.67 24.74 -18.33
CA ARG A 31 -2.46 24.12 -18.90
C ARG A 31 -2.57 22.60 -18.80
N ARG A 32 -2.96 22.09 -17.61
CA ARG A 32 -3.08 20.64 -17.36
C ARG A 32 -4.20 19.98 -18.16
N ALA A 33 -5.25 20.71 -18.52
CA ALA A 33 -6.30 20.23 -19.43
C ALA A 33 -5.79 19.86 -20.84
N ARG A 34 -4.56 20.25 -21.19
CA ARG A 34 -3.91 19.92 -22.47
C ARG A 34 -2.78 18.88 -22.30
N ALA A 35 -2.47 18.51 -21.06
CA ALA A 35 -1.43 17.53 -20.78
C ALA A 35 -1.92 16.11 -21.07
N PHE A 36 -0.99 15.25 -21.42
CA PHE A 36 -1.28 13.82 -21.56
C PHE A 36 -1.17 13.11 -20.20
N PRO A 37 -1.88 11.98 -20.00
CA PRO A 37 -1.86 11.25 -18.71
C PRO A 37 -0.46 10.88 -18.22
N HIS A 38 0.48 10.59 -19.12
CA HIS A 38 1.86 10.25 -18.74
C HIS A 38 2.69 11.44 -18.23
N GLU A 39 2.22 12.67 -18.46
CA GLU A 39 2.84 13.91 -17.95
C GLU A 39 2.37 14.28 -16.54
N LEU A 40 1.40 13.53 -15.99
CA LEU A 40 0.82 13.71 -14.67
C LEU A 40 1.42 12.73 -13.65
N SER A 41 1.58 13.17 -12.41
CA SER A 41 1.92 12.30 -11.28
C SER A 41 0.79 11.30 -10.98
N GLY A 42 1.05 10.27 -10.15
CA GLY A 42 0.04 9.30 -9.73
C GLY A 42 -1.17 9.97 -9.05
N GLY A 43 -0.91 10.87 -8.12
CA GLY A 43 -1.96 11.62 -7.41
C GLY A 43 -2.72 12.58 -8.33
N GLU A 44 -2.06 13.25 -9.28
CA GLU A 44 -2.75 14.08 -10.28
C GLU A 44 -3.64 13.23 -11.20
N ARG A 45 -3.19 12.05 -11.63
CA ARG A 45 -4.02 11.13 -12.43
C ARG A 45 -5.26 10.69 -11.64
N GLN A 46 -5.11 10.35 -10.37
CA GLN A 46 -6.23 9.94 -9.53
C GLN A 46 -7.25 11.08 -9.35
N ARG A 47 -6.79 12.32 -9.14
CA ARG A 47 -7.66 13.51 -9.09
C ARG A 47 -8.41 13.73 -10.41
N VAL A 48 -7.75 13.53 -11.56
CA VAL A 48 -8.40 13.59 -12.87
C VAL A 48 -9.47 12.51 -13.01
N VAL A 49 -9.23 11.28 -12.52
CA VAL A 49 -10.23 10.20 -12.53
C VAL A 49 -11.45 10.59 -11.67
N ILE A 50 -11.24 11.21 -10.49
CA ILE A 50 -12.34 11.71 -9.66
C ILE A 50 -13.09 12.84 -10.39
N ALA A 51 -12.39 13.79 -11.02
CA ALA A 51 -13.01 14.85 -11.82
C ALA A 51 -13.89 14.30 -12.96
N ILE A 52 -13.46 13.21 -13.61
CA ILE A 52 -14.26 12.51 -14.62
C ILE A 52 -15.52 11.91 -13.98
N ALA A 53 -15.40 11.28 -12.83
CA ALA A 53 -16.51 10.62 -12.14
C ALA A 53 -17.62 11.61 -11.72
N ILE A 54 -17.24 12.82 -11.32
CA ILE A 54 -18.21 13.86 -10.87
C ILE A 54 -18.64 14.82 -12.01
N ALA A 55 -18.18 14.61 -13.24
CA ALA A 55 -18.38 15.57 -14.34
C ALA A 55 -19.84 15.83 -14.70
N ASN A 56 -20.73 14.90 -14.41
CA ASN A 56 -22.17 14.97 -14.71
C ASN A 56 -23.03 14.98 -13.43
N ASP A 57 -22.47 15.41 -12.32
CA ASP A 57 -23.16 15.56 -11.03
C ASP A 57 -23.92 14.26 -10.63
N PRO A 58 -23.22 13.14 -10.38
CA PRO A 58 -23.85 11.85 -10.10
C PRO A 58 -24.50 11.82 -8.71
N ASP A 59 -25.55 11.02 -8.55
CA ASP A 59 -26.18 10.72 -7.25
C ASP A 59 -25.42 9.64 -6.46
N LEU A 60 -24.56 8.85 -7.13
CA LEU A 60 -23.76 7.78 -6.53
C LEU A 60 -22.35 7.79 -7.11
N LEU A 61 -21.35 7.79 -6.21
CA LEU A 61 -19.96 7.67 -6.53
C LEU A 61 -19.41 6.34 -5.99
N ILE A 62 -18.89 5.49 -6.86
CA ILE A 62 -18.25 4.21 -6.49
C ILE A 62 -16.74 4.36 -6.67
N CYS A 63 -16.01 4.15 -5.57
CA CYS A 63 -14.56 4.26 -5.51
C CYS A 63 -13.94 2.90 -5.18
N ASP A 64 -13.30 2.27 -6.15
CA ASP A 64 -12.62 1.00 -5.99
C ASP A 64 -11.13 1.24 -5.73
N GLU A 65 -10.71 1.03 -4.50
CA GLU A 65 -9.35 1.24 -3.99
C GLU A 65 -8.72 2.59 -4.43
N PRO A 66 -9.37 3.73 -4.18
CA PRO A 66 -8.99 5.02 -4.77
C PRO A 66 -7.62 5.55 -4.29
N THR A 67 -7.05 4.98 -3.24
CA THR A 67 -5.78 5.38 -2.63
C THR A 67 -4.67 4.34 -2.79
N THR A 68 -4.93 3.21 -3.44
CA THR A 68 -3.95 2.14 -3.64
C THR A 68 -2.75 2.63 -4.44
N ALA A 69 -1.54 2.23 -4.02
CA ALA A 69 -0.24 2.63 -4.58
C ALA A 69 0.09 4.13 -4.49
N LEU A 70 -0.62 4.88 -3.65
CA LEU A 70 -0.29 6.27 -3.31
C LEU A 70 0.46 6.33 -1.97
N ASP A 71 1.30 7.35 -1.82
CA ASP A 71 1.90 7.63 -0.52
C ASP A 71 0.88 8.27 0.44
N VAL A 72 1.16 8.22 1.75
CA VAL A 72 0.23 8.64 2.81
C VAL A 72 -0.22 10.10 2.70
N THR A 73 0.63 10.99 2.19
CA THR A 73 0.31 12.41 2.01
C THR A 73 -0.65 12.59 0.84
N VAL A 74 -0.38 11.93 -0.28
CA VAL A 74 -1.27 11.94 -1.45
C VAL A 74 -2.58 11.22 -1.14
N GLN A 75 -2.56 10.13 -0.35
CA GLN A 75 -3.77 9.44 0.12
C GLN A 75 -4.69 10.40 0.89
N ALA A 76 -4.16 11.13 1.88
CA ALA A 76 -4.95 12.13 2.62
C ALA A 76 -5.56 13.18 1.69
N GLN A 77 -4.77 13.70 0.74
CA GLN A 77 -5.26 14.66 -0.25
C GLN A 77 -6.36 14.10 -1.17
N ILE A 78 -6.29 12.81 -1.54
CA ILE A 78 -7.35 12.16 -2.35
C ILE A 78 -8.62 12.00 -1.53
N LEU A 79 -8.54 11.66 -0.24
CA LEU A 79 -9.71 11.61 0.63
C LEU A 79 -10.37 12.98 0.78
N ASP A 80 -9.61 14.07 0.88
CA ASP A 80 -10.15 15.44 0.90
C ASP A 80 -10.84 15.80 -0.42
N VAL A 81 -10.26 15.40 -1.56
CA VAL A 81 -10.90 15.58 -2.87
C VAL A 81 -12.22 14.79 -2.96
N LEU A 82 -12.27 13.56 -2.46
CA LEU A 82 -13.51 12.78 -2.42
C LEU A 82 -14.56 13.38 -1.48
N ARG A 83 -14.18 13.97 -0.33
CA ARG A 83 -15.08 14.74 0.52
C ARG A 83 -15.66 15.94 -0.23
N THR A 84 -14.80 16.72 -0.87
CA THR A 84 -15.22 17.87 -1.68
C THR A 84 -16.18 17.44 -2.80
N ALA A 85 -15.85 16.34 -3.50
CA ALA A 85 -16.70 15.79 -4.56
C ALA A 85 -18.09 15.38 -4.03
N ARG A 86 -18.14 14.66 -2.91
CA ARG A 86 -19.40 14.30 -2.22
C ARG A 86 -20.22 15.53 -1.83
N ASP A 87 -19.58 16.50 -1.20
CA ASP A 87 -20.27 17.68 -0.65
C ASP A 87 -20.80 18.59 -1.76
N VAL A 88 -20.10 18.70 -2.91
CA VAL A 88 -20.56 19.50 -4.05
C VAL A 88 -21.67 18.80 -4.82
N THR A 89 -21.60 17.49 -5.02
CA THR A 89 -22.62 16.74 -5.79
C THR A 89 -23.79 16.28 -4.95
N GLY A 90 -23.64 16.17 -3.63
CA GLY A 90 -24.60 15.51 -2.76
C GLY A 90 -24.67 13.99 -2.92
N ALA A 91 -23.71 13.39 -3.64
CA ALA A 91 -23.69 11.98 -3.95
C ALA A 91 -23.49 11.09 -2.72
N GLY A 92 -24.17 9.94 -2.69
CA GLY A 92 -23.76 8.83 -1.83
C GLY A 92 -22.41 8.27 -2.30
N VAL A 93 -21.51 7.93 -1.37
CA VAL A 93 -20.19 7.37 -1.73
C VAL A 93 -20.08 5.94 -1.22
N LEU A 94 -19.83 5.00 -2.15
CA LEU A 94 -19.41 3.64 -1.84
C LEU A 94 -17.90 3.53 -2.05
N ILE A 95 -17.13 3.37 -0.98
CA ILE A 95 -15.70 3.17 -1.06
C ILE A 95 -15.34 1.71 -0.76
N ILE A 96 -14.55 1.10 -1.63
CA ILE A 96 -13.99 -0.24 -1.45
C ILE A 96 -12.52 -0.06 -1.15
N THR A 97 -12.06 -0.63 -0.04
CA THR A 97 -10.65 -0.54 0.38
C THR A 97 -10.29 -1.66 1.34
N HIS A 98 -9.03 -2.05 1.35
CA HIS A 98 -8.44 -2.91 2.38
C HIS A 98 -7.75 -2.10 3.50
N ASP A 99 -7.67 -0.77 3.35
CA ASP A 99 -7.06 0.13 4.34
C ASP A 99 -8.10 0.56 5.38
N LEU A 100 -7.97 0.00 6.58
CA LEU A 100 -8.85 0.34 7.70
C LEU A 100 -8.67 1.79 8.18
N GLY A 101 -7.51 2.42 7.96
CA GLY A 101 -7.30 3.84 8.23
C GLY A 101 -8.20 4.72 7.37
N VAL A 102 -8.32 4.39 6.08
CA VAL A 102 -9.24 5.06 5.14
C VAL A 102 -10.69 4.91 5.60
N VAL A 103 -11.09 3.70 6.00
CA VAL A 103 -12.45 3.45 6.51
C VAL A 103 -12.73 4.30 7.75
N ALA A 104 -11.78 4.33 8.71
CA ALA A 104 -11.93 5.09 9.96
C ALA A 104 -12.08 6.60 9.73
N GLU A 105 -11.40 7.12 8.69
CA GLU A 105 -11.34 8.56 8.41
C GLU A 105 -12.49 9.05 7.53
N PHE A 106 -12.97 8.21 6.60
CA PHE A 106 -13.85 8.66 5.52
C PHE A 106 -15.29 8.12 5.61
N ALA A 107 -15.48 6.89 6.08
CA ALA A 107 -16.79 6.23 6.01
C ALA A 107 -17.65 6.46 7.26
N ASP A 108 -18.96 6.59 7.06
CA ASP A 108 -19.94 6.66 8.17
C ASP A 108 -20.26 5.25 8.70
N ARG A 109 -20.36 4.27 7.79
CA ARG A 109 -20.66 2.86 8.07
C ARG A 109 -19.68 1.98 7.33
N ALA A 110 -19.39 0.81 7.88
CA ALA A 110 -18.57 -0.18 7.22
C ALA A 110 -19.28 -1.53 7.11
N LEU A 111 -19.02 -2.22 6.01
CA LEU A 111 -19.41 -3.60 5.77
C LEU A 111 -18.14 -4.42 5.57
N VAL A 112 -17.89 -5.35 6.48
CA VAL A 112 -16.75 -6.25 6.44
C VAL A 112 -17.13 -7.51 5.66
N MET A 113 -16.33 -7.87 4.68
CA MET A 113 -16.53 -9.04 3.84
C MET A 113 -15.47 -10.11 4.07
N TYR A 114 -15.88 -11.36 4.09
CA TYR A 114 -14.99 -12.52 4.09
C TYR A 114 -15.54 -13.63 3.21
N ALA A 115 -14.71 -14.20 2.36
CA ALA A 115 -15.08 -15.29 1.45
C ALA A 115 -16.38 -15.03 0.65
N GLY A 116 -16.56 -13.79 0.16
CA GLY A 116 -17.73 -13.37 -0.64
C GLY A 116 -19.00 -13.07 0.17
N ARG A 117 -18.92 -13.04 1.50
CA ARG A 117 -20.05 -12.81 2.41
C ARG A 117 -19.85 -11.57 3.27
N ALA A 118 -20.94 -10.88 3.57
CA ALA A 118 -20.95 -9.86 4.63
C ALA A 118 -20.88 -10.57 5.98
N VAL A 119 -19.86 -10.27 6.78
CA VAL A 119 -19.66 -10.92 8.09
C VAL A 119 -19.92 -9.99 9.27
N GLU A 120 -19.81 -8.68 9.05
CA GLU A 120 -20.16 -7.67 10.04
C GLU A 120 -20.48 -6.34 9.34
N THR A 121 -21.51 -5.62 9.81
CA THR A 121 -21.79 -4.26 9.35
C THR A 121 -22.24 -3.40 10.51
N ALA A 122 -21.65 -2.20 10.64
CA ALA A 122 -21.93 -1.28 11.73
C ALA A 122 -21.56 0.16 11.34
N PRO A 123 -22.00 1.18 12.11
CA PRO A 123 -21.34 2.48 12.13
C PRO A 123 -19.85 2.31 12.41
N VAL A 124 -19.01 3.09 11.73
CA VAL A 124 -17.54 2.94 11.83
C VAL A 124 -17.06 3.03 13.28
N ALA A 125 -17.59 3.98 14.05
CA ALA A 125 -17.22 4.12 15.47
C ALA A 125 -17.48 2.85 16.29
N ASP A 126 -18.58 2.16 16.02
CA ASP A 126 -18.95 0.92 16.73
C ASP A 126 -18.08 -0.24 16.27
N LEU A 127 -17.79 -0.34 14.96
CA LEU A 127 -16.90 -1.35 14.43
C LEU A 127 -15.50 -1.31 15.09
N TYR A 128 -14.96 -0.12 15.30
CA TYR A 128 -13.64 0.05 15.92
C TYR A 128 -13.65 -0.16 17.44
N ARG A 129 -14.74 0.23 18.13
CA ARG A 129 -14.85 0.16 19.60
C ARG A 129 -15.47 -1.14 20.09
N SER A 130 -16.48 -1.66 19.39
CA SER A 130 -17.40 -2.70 19.84
C SER A 130 -17.61 -3.81 18.81
N ARG A 131 -16.57 -4.09 17.99
CA ARG A 131 -16.61 -5.19 17.01
C ARG A 131 -17.09 -6.49 17.61
N ARG A 132 -17.78 -7.30 16.83
CA ARG A 132 -18.44 -8.52 17.26
C ARG A 132 -18.00 -9.77 16.45
N MET A 133 -17.26 -9.58 15.37
CA MET A 133 -16.73 -10.66 14.53
C MET A 133 -15.25 -10.91 14.84
N PRO A 134 -14.83 -12.17 15.11
CA PRO A 134 -13.41 -12.48 15.33
C PRO A 134 -12.50 -12.07 14.15
N TYR A 135 -12.99 -12.20 12.92
CA TYR A 135 -12.27 -11.76 11.73
C TYR A 135 -11.99 -10.25 11.75
N THR A 136 -13.01 -9.43 12.03
CA THR A 136 -12.86 -7.98 12.17
C THR A 136 -11.88 -7.60 13.28
N ALA A 137 -11.94 -8.34 14.40
CA ALA A 137 -10.97 -8.16 15.48
C ALA A 137 -9.53 -8.45 15.02
N GLY A 138 -9.33 -9.51 14.24
CA GLY A 138 -8.05 -9.85 13.64
C GLY A 138 -7.56 -8.82 12.63
N LEU A 139 -8.43 -8.31 11.76
CA LEU A 139 -8.11 -7.24 10.82
C LEU A 139 -7.60 -5.99 11.55
N LEU A 140 -8.34 -5.52 12.54
CA LEU A 140 -7.96 -4.36 13.36
C LEU A 140 -6.69 -4.61 14.19
N GLY A 141 -6.47 -5.86 14.65
CA GLY A 141 -5.26 -6.28 15.36
C GLY A 141 -4.00 -6.37 14.48
N SER A 142 -4.19 -6.42 13.16
CA SER A 142 -3.10 -6.47 12.17
C SER A 142 -2.65 -5.06 11.72
N VAL A 143 -3.34 -4.00 12.14
CA VAL A 143 -2.98 -2.63 11.81
C VAL A 143 -1.93 -2.11 12.80
N PRO A 144 -0.79 -1.56 12.31
CA PRO A 144 0.18 -0.90 13.18
C PRO A 144 -0.45 0.29 13.92
N ARG A 145 -0.16 0.40 15.22
CA ARG A 145 -0.68 1.46 16.09
C ARG A 145 0.46 2.18 16.78
N LEU A 146 0.36 3.50 16.89
CA LEU A 146 1.37 4.34 17.57
C LEU A 146 1.19 4.38 19.08
N ASP A 147 0.01 4.02 19.58
CA ASP A 147 -0.35 4.03 21.02
C ASP A 147 0.01 2.73 21.75
N VAL A 148 0.68 1.78 21.07
CA VAL A 148 1.21 0.56 21.69
C VAL A 148 2.74 0.68 21.88
N PRO A 149 3.32 -0.04 22.87
CA PRO A 149 4.77 -0.02 23.09
C PRO A 149 5.54 -0.38 21.81
N GLN A 150 6.67 0.30 21.57
CA GLN A 150 7.54 0.01 20.43
C GLN A 150 7.96 -1.47 20.46
N GLY A 151 7.85 -2.14 19.32
CA GLY A 151 8.13 -3.56 19.17
C GLY A 151 6.99 -4.49 19.60
N ALA A 152 5.83 -3.98 20.00
CA ALA A 152 4.65 -4.82 20.20
C ALA A 152 4.31 -5.56 18.89
N ARG A 153 4.07 -6.87 19.01
CA ARG A 153 3.75 -7.69 17.85
C ARG A 153 2.33 -7.40 17.37
N LEU A 154 2.18 -7.25 16.06
CA LEU A 154 0.86 -7.27 15.41
C LEU A 154 0.21 -8.64 15.63
N VAL A 155 -1.12 -8.66 15.64
CA VAL A 155 -1.90 -9.90 15.80
C VAL A 155 -2.28 -10.41 14.41
N PRO A 156 -1.52 -11.37 13.84
CA PRO A 156 -1.84 -11.90 12.52
C PRO A 156 -3.06 -12.82 12.60
N ILE A 157 -3.88 -12.82 11.55
CA ILE A 157 -4.92 -13.84 11.37
C ILE A 157 -4.24 -15.10 10.82
N PRO A 158 -4.29 -16.25 11.53
CA PRO A 158 -3.58 -17.46 11.13
C PRO A 158 -4.15 -18.07 9.86
N GLY A 159 -3.34 -18.83 9.13
CA GLY A 159 -3.72 -19.58 7.93
C GLY A 159 -4.03 -18.70 6.73
N ALA A 160 -4.49 -19.33 5.64
CA ALA A 160 -4.89 -18.68 4.40
C ALA A 160 -6.43 -18.60 4.25
N PRO A 161 -6.98 -17.63 3.51
CA PRO A 161 -8.39 -17.62 3.14
C PRO A 161 -8.77 -18.91 2.41
N PRO A 162 -10.01 -19.43 2.58
CA PRO A 162 -10.47 -20.60 1.87
C PRO A 162 -10.62 -20.32 0.37
N SER A 163 -10.50 -21.36 -0.43
CA SER A 163 -10.83 -21.27 -1.85
C SER A 163 -12.33 -20.99 -2.01
N LEU A 164 -12.68 -19.97 -2.79
CA LEU A 164 -14.08 -19.65 -3.10
C LEU A 164 -14.78 -20.77 -3.88
N ALA A 165 -14.02 -21.63 -4.58
CA ALA A 165 -14.54 -22.79 -5.29
C ALA A 165 -14.85 -24.00 -4.36
N ALA A 166 -14.32 -23.99 -3.12
CA ALA A 166 -14.50 -25.07 -2.15
C ALA A 166 -14.53 -24.51 -0.74
N LEU A 167 -15.63 -23.84 -0.41
CA LEU A 167 -15.82 -23.28 0.95
C LEU A 167 -16.04 -24.42 1.95
N PRO A 168 -15.53 -24.28 3.18
CA PRO A 168 -15.83 -25.22 4.25
C PRO A 168 -17.32 -25.21 4.58
N PRO A 169 -17.89 -26.32 5.08
CA PRO A 169 -19.24 -26.29 5.61
C PRO A 169 -19.31 -25.36 6.84
N GLY A 170 -20.47 -24.74 7.05
CA GLY A 170 -20.69 -23.80 8.15
C GLY A 170 -20.02 -22.45 7.92
N CYS A 171 -19.53 -21.85 8.98
CA CYS A 171 -18.89 -20.52 8.94
C CYS A 171 -17.59 -20.58 8.12
N PRO A 172 -17.45 -19.79 7.03
CA PRO A 172 -16.24 -19.81 6.20
C PRO A 172 -14.96 -19.42 6.97
N PHE A 173 -15.10 -18.67 8.06
CA PHE A 173 -13.98 -18.28 8.91
C PHE A 173 -13.63 -19.33 9.99
N ALA A 174 -14.48 -20.33 10.24
CA ALA A 174 -14.26 -21.32 11.30
C ALA A 174 -12.87 -21.99 11.30
N PRO A 175 -12.26 -22.35 10.14
CA PRO A 175 -10.93 -22.96 10.11
C PRO A 175 -9.81 -22.07 10.66
N ARG A 176 -10.01 -20.75 10.68
CA ARG A 176 -9.05 -19.71 11.10
C ARG A 176 -9.45 -19.02 12.39
N CYS A 177 -10.66 -19.32 12.89
CA CYS A 177 -11.25 -18.64 14.04
C CYS A 177 -10.76 -19.28 15.36
N PRO A 178 -10.11 -18.53 16.24
CA PRO A 178 -9.67 -19.07 17.53
C PRO A 178 -10.84 -19.35 18.50
N LEU A 179 -12.03 -18.80 18.21
CA LEU A 179 -13.24 -18.99 19.01
C LEU A 179 -14.21 -20.02 18.40
N ALA A 180 -13.78 -20.75 17.35
CA ALA A 180 -14.65 -21.72 16.67
C ALA A 180 -15.07 -22.86 17.60
N VAL A 181 -16.36 -23.19 17.55
CA VAL A 181 -16.98 -24.36 18.17
C VAL A 181 -17.57 -25.27 17.10
N ASP A 182 -18.04 -26.45 17.47
CA ASP A 182 -18.53 -27.42 16.50
C ASP A 182 -19.72 -26.90 15.69
N GLU A 183 -20.60 -26.13 16.30
CA GLU A 183 -21.72 -25.47 15.63
C GLU A 183 -21.27 -24.53 14.51
N CYS A 184 -20.12 -23.85 14.66
CA CYS A 184 -19.55 -23.03 13.60
C CYS A 184 -19.12 -23.82 12.36
N ARG A 185 -18.92 -25.15 12.50
CA ARG A 185 -18.47 -26.04 11.42
C ARG A 185 -19.62 -26.68 10.67
N THR A 186 -20.83 -26.65 11.23
CA THR A 186 -22.00 -27.33 10.71
C THR A 186 -23.01 -26.41 10.06
N ALA A 187 -23.13 -25.16 10.53
CA ALA A 187 -24.08 -24.18 10.02
C ALA A 187 -23.39 -22.85 9.77
N GLU A 188 -23.69 -22.21 8.64
CA GLU A 188 -23.25 -20.85 8.32
C GLU A 188 -24.13 -19.86 9.13
N PRO A 189 -23.51 -18.97 9.96
CA PRO A 189 -24.28 -17.99 10.70
C PRO A 189 -24.91 -16.95 9.76
N GLU A 190 -26.18 -16.64 9.98
CA GLU A 190 -26.82 -15.51 9.32
C GLU A 190 -26.33 -14.17 9.86
N LEU A 191 -26.38 -13.13 9.03
CA LEU A 191 -26.10 -11.77 9.43
C LEU A 191 -27.25 -11.24 10.30
N ALA A 192 -27.11 -11.33 11.62
CA ALA A 192 -28.14 -11.03 12.60
C ALA A 192 -27.81 -9.76 13.41
N PRO A 193 -28.83 -8.96 13.83
CA PRO A 193 -28.61 -7.78 14.63
C PRO A 193 -28.14 -8.11 16.05
N VAL A 194 -27.07 -7.43 16.49
CA VAL A 194 -26.65 -7.37 17.90
C VAL A 194 -27.07 -6.05 18.55
N THR A 195 -27.26 -5.01 17.75
CA THR A 195 -27.96 -3.77 18.09
C THR A 195 -28.75 -3.31 16.86
N ALA A 196 -29.52 -2.20 16.97
CA ALA A 196 -30.33 -1.69 15.87
C ALA A 196 -29.53 -1.43 14.58
N ASP A 197 -28.27 -0.97 14.70
CA ASP A 197 -27.43 -0.55 13.59
C ASP A 197 -26.19 -1.44 13.38
N HIS A 198 -26.04 -2.50 14.18
CA HIS A 198 -24.88 -3.40 14.14
C HIS A 198 -25.32 -4.84 13.93
N LEU A 199 -24.98 -5.41 12.78
CA LEU A 199 -25.27 -6.79 12.43
C LEU A 199 -23.98 -7.60 12.31
N VAL A 200 -24.03 -8.88 12.70
CA VAL A 200 -22.88 -9.78 12.66
C VAL A 200 -23.29 -11.21 12.30
N ALA A 201 -22.50 -11.87 11.47
CA ALA A 201 -22.63 -13.28 11.12
C ALA A 201 -21.72 -14.16 12.01
N CYS A 202 -22.02 -14.17 13.33
CA CYS A 202 -21.21 -14.92 14.30
C CYS A 202 -22.01 -15.34 15.52
N ILE A 203 -22.11 -16.63 15.78
CA ILE A 203 -22.76 -17.19 16.99
C ILE A 203 -21.92 -16.96 18.27
N ARG A 204 -20.66 -16.52 18.13
CA ARG A 204 -19.74 -16.24 19.24
C ARG A 204 -19.53 -14.74 19.46
N SER A 205 -20.37 -13.87 18.92
CA SER A 205 -20.24 -12.42 18.95
C SER A 205 -20.03 -11.85 20.36
N GLU A 206 -20.72 -12.40 21.36
CA GLU A 206 -20.59 -11.98 22.75
C GLU A 206 -19.21 -12.28 23.35
N HIS A 207 -18.51 -13.31 22.83
CA HIS A 207 -17.15 -13.66 23.28
C HIS A 207 -16.08 -12.77 22.63
N VAL A 208 -16.46 -11.92 21.67
CA VAL A 208 -15.59 -10.92 21.03
C VAL A 208 -15.75 -9.57 21.71
N ALA A 209 -16.95 -9.28 22.22
CA ALA A 209 -17.28 -8.01 22.84
C ALA A 209 -16.28 -7.58 23.91
N GLY A 210 -15.74 -6.37 23.78
CA GLY A 210 -14.83 -5.77 24.77
C GLY A 210 -13.42 -6.39 24.82
N ARG A 211 -13.13 -7.44 24.03
CA ARG A 211 -11.82 -8.08 24.00
C ARG A 211 -10.92 -7.51 22.91
N SER A 212 -9.64 -7.41 23.21
CA SER A 212 -8.62 -7.07 22.21
C SER A 212 -8.38 -8.23 21.24
N ALA A 213 -7.83 -7.93 20.06
CA ALA A 213 -7.40 -8.97 19.13
C ALA A 213 -6.39 -9.94 19.77
N ALA A 214 -5.44 -9.41 20.56
CA ALA A 214 -4.43 -10.21 21.25
C ALA A 214 -5.06 -11.25 22.20
N GLU A 215 -6.09 -10.87 22.97
CA GLU A 215 -6.82 -11.78 23.85
C GLU A 215 -7.64 -12.81 23.08
N ILE A 216 -8.21 -12.43 21.92
CA ILE A 216 -8.99 -13.34 21.07
C ILE A 216 -8.09 -14.36 20.41
N TYR A 217 -6.94 -13.94 19.87
CA TYR A 217 -6.02 -14.79 19.13
C TYR A 217 -4.92 -15.44 20.01
N GLY A 218 -4.89 -15.15 21.31
CA GLY A 218 -3.91 -15.71 22.22
C GLY A 218 -2.46 -15.27 21.93
N VAL A 219 -2.30 -14.06 21.37
CA VAL A 219 -1.00 -13.51 21.01
C VAL A 219 -0.47 -12.66 22.15
N SER A 220 0.73 -12.99 22.65
CA SER A 220 1.42 -12.09 23.58
C SER A 220 1.90 -10.86 22.85
N THR A 221 1.39 -9.69 23.26
CA THR A 221 1.83 -8.37 22.78
C THR A 221 3.03 -7.83 23.55
N ALA A 222 3.67 -8.65 24.39
CA ALA A 222 4.90 -8.24 25.06
C ALA A 222 5.91 -7.76 24.01
N ALA A 223 6.40 -6.53 24.20
CA ALA A 223 7.45 -5.98 23.35
C ALA A 223 8.65 -6.95 23.37
N PRO A 224 9.27 -7.25 22.22
CA PRO A 224 10.58 -7.90 22.21
C PRO A 224 11.51 -7.09 23.12
N ARG A 225 12.41 -7.76 23.83
CA ARG A 225 13.46 -7.04 24.57
C ARG A 225 14.07 -6.00 23.64
N ALA A 226 14.09 -4.75 24.10
CA ALA A 226 14.86 -3.70 23.44
C ALA A 226 16.28 -4.26 23.26
N THR A 227 16.68 -4.48 22.02
CA THR A 227 18.09 -4.75 21.73
C THR A 227 18.80 -3.45 22.00
N ASP A 228 19.69 -3.44 23.00
CA ASP A 228 20.44 -2.26 23.42
C ASP A 228 21.03 -1.54 22.20
N ALA A 229 20.91 -0.21 22.23
CA ALA A 229 21.21 0.66 21.10
C ALA A 229 22.72 0.75 20.73
N ALA A 230 23.58 0.03 21.41
CA ALA A 230 25.01 -0.07 21.14
C ALA A 230 25.40 -1.53 20.95
N SER A 231 25.10 -2.10 19.77
CA SER A 231 25.69 -3.37 19.38
C SER A 231 27.00 -3.08 18.64
N ASP A 232 28.05 -3.80 19.00
CA ASP A 232 29.36 -3.82 18.34
C ASP A 232 29.28 -4.58 16.98
N GLU A 233 28.07 -4.68 16.42
CA GLU A 233 27.81 -5.42 15.17
C GLU A 233 28.41 -4.70 13.97
N PRO A 234 29.01 -5.43 13.03
CA PRO A 234 29.66 -4.84 11.88
C PRO A 234 28.67 -4.07 10.99
N VAL A 235 29.12 -2.96 10.42
CA VAL A 235 28.38 -2.21 9.42
C VAL A 235 28.38 -3.00 8.11
N VAL A 236 27.19 -3.38 7.63
CA VAL A 236 27.01 -4.16 6.39
C VAL A 236 26.73 -3.28 5.17
N LEU A 237 26.25 -2.06 5.39
CA LEU A 237 26.03 -1.06 4.35
C LEU A 237 26.38 0.32 4.91
N ARG A 238 27.23 1.05 4.21
CA ARG A 238 27.51 2.46 4.47
C ARG A 238 27.33 3.25 3.19
N VAL A 239 26.55 4.30 3.24
CA VAL A 239 26.34 5.25 2.16
C VAL A 239 26.73 6.61 2.70
N ALA A 240 27.62 7.33 2.02
CA ALA A 240 28.08 8.65 2.43
C ALA A 240 28.01 9.65 1.27
N ASP A 241 27.32 10.75 1.50
CA ASP A 241 27.15 11.90 0.59
C ASP A 241 26.73 11.51 -0.82
N LEU A 242 25.81 10.52 -0.92
CA LEU A 242 25.34 9.99 -2.18
C LEU A 242 24.60 11.04 -3.00
N VAL A 243 25.03 11.23 -4.25
CA VAL A 243 24.39 12.13 -5.22
C VAL A 243 24.01 11.37 -6.48
N LYS A 244 22.78 11.60 -6.94
CA LYS A 244 22.30 11.12 -8.24
C LYS A 244 21.51 12.20 -8.97
N THR A 245 21.99 12.59 -10.15
CA THR A 245 21.40 13.59 -11.02
C THR A 245 21.00 12.97 -12.35
N TYR A 246 19.82 13.30 -12.84
CA TYR A 246 19.33 12.94 -14.16
C TYR A 246 19.26 14.18 -15.05
N THR A 247 19.78 14.07 -16.26
CA THR A 247 19.70 15.14 -17.27
C THR A 247 18.36 15.09 -17.97
N LEU A 248 17.62 16.19 -17.94
CA LEU A 248 16.39 16.35 -18.72
C LEU A 248 16.74 16.76 -20.15
N THR A 249 16.22 16.02 -21.14
CA THR A 249 16.40 16.31 -22.54
C THR A 249 15.04 16.50 -23.24
N LYS A 250 14.97 17.41 -24.21
CA LYS A 250 13.80 17.64 -25.06
C LYS A 250 14.15 17.32 -26.52
N GLY A 251 13.20 16.65 -27.21
CA GLY A 251 13.33 16.26 -28.62
C GLY A 251 13.59 14.78 -28.81
N VAL A 252 13.00 14.19 -29.87
CA VAL A 252 13.13 12.76 -30.20
C VAL A 252 14.40 12.51 -31.05
N VAL A 253 14.72 13.40 -31.99
CA VAL A 253 15.87 13.26 -32.92
C VAL A 253 17.06 14.09 -32.46
N LEU A 254 16.84 15.37 -32.12
CA LEU A 254 17.85 16.25 -31.55
C LEU A 254 17.57 16.46 -30.06
N ARG A 255 18.22 15.63 -29.22
CA ARG A 255 18.11 15.71 -27.77
C ARG A 255 18.85 16.95 -27.24
N ARG A 256 18.12 18.05 -26.99
CA ARG A 256 18.68 19.23 -26.35
C ARG A 256 18.50 19.13 -24.85
N ARG A 257 19.60 19.29 -24.08
CA ARG A 257 19.56 19.39 -22.60
C ARG A 257 18.73 20.62 -22.21
N ILE A 258 17.71 20.41 -21.36
CA ILE A 258 16.81 21.47 -20.88
C ILE A 258 16.91 21.70 -19.37
N GLY A 259 17.60 20.81 -18.65
CA GLY A 259 17.78 20.93 -17.21
C GLY A 259 18.38 19.67 -16.58
N GLU A 260 18.47 19.69 -15.27
CA GLU A 260 18.88 18.56 -14.44
C GLU A 260 17.89 18.40 -13.28
N VAL A 261 17.67 17.15 -12.86
CA VAL A 261 16.95 16.80 -11.64
C VAL A 261 17.92 16.09 -10.71
N ARG A 262 18.19 16.66 -9.55
CA ARG A 262 18.89 15.96 -8.47
C ARG A 262 17.90 15.07 -7.75
N ALA A 263 17.90 13.79 -8.08
CA ALA A 263 17.00 12.81 -7.48
C ALA A 263 17.48 12.33 -6.11
N VAL A 264 18.79 12.39 -5.87
CA VAL A 264 19.45 12.19 -4.56
C VAL A 264 20.51 13.28 -4.41
N ASP A 265 20.55 13.93 -3.26
CA ASP A 265 21.46 15.08 -3.02
C ASP A 265 22.05 15.00 -1.60
N GLY A 266 23.22 14.35 -1.48
CA GLY A 266 24.00 14.27 -0.24
C GLY A 266 23.40 13.35 0.83
N VAL A 267 22.81 12.21 0.45
CA VAL A 267 22.20 11.27 1.41
C VAL A 267 23.28 10.38 2.04
N SER A 268 23.28 10.29 3.37
CA SER A 268 24.20 9.44 4.14
C SER A 268 23.45 8.62 5.16
N PHE A 269 23.80 7.33 5.30
CA PHE A 269 23.27 6.41 6.31
C PHE A 269 24.14 5.15 6.44
N GLU A 270 23.96 4.44 7.56
CA GLU A 270 24.62 3.17 7.83
C GLU A 270 23.60 2.12 8.25
N LEU A 271 23.88 0.86 7.95
CA LEU A 271 23.10 -0.29 8.38
C LEU A 271 24.05 -1.33 9.00
N GLN A 272 23.77 -1.71 10.23
CA GLN A 272 24.47 -2.76 10.96
C GLN A 272 23.86 -4.14 10.68
N GLN A 273 24.66 -5.17 10.79
CA GLN A 273 24.20 -6.56 10.67
C GLN A 273 23.06 -6.87 11.66
N GLY A 274 22.01 -7.55 11.16
CA GLY A 274 20.85 -7.90 11.98
C GLY A 274 19.93 -6.73 12.35
N ARG A 275 20.19 -5.52 11.85
CA ARG A 275 19.33 -4.34 12.05
C ARG A 275 18.50 -4.04 10.81
N THR A 276 17.46 -3.25 10.99
CA THR A 276 16.58 -2.80 9.90
C THR A 276 16.56 -1.28 9.87
N LEU A 277 16.83 -0.69 8.71
CA LEU A 277 16.71 0.74 8.45
C LEU A 277 15.49 0.99 7.55
N GLY A 278 14.55 1.83 7.99
CA GLY A 278 13.43 2.28 7.18
C GLY A 278 13.75 3.61 6.48
N ILE A 279 13.67 3.65 5.14
CA ILE A 279 13.75 4.89 4.36
C ILE A 279 12.33 5.29 3.97
N VAL A 280 11.86 6.42 4.48
CA VAL A 280 10.50 6.91 4.30
C VAL A 280 10.48 8.26 3.59
N GLY A 281 9.37 8.61 2.95
CA GLY A 281 9.16 9.87 2.26
C GLY A 281 8.08 9.76 1.18
N GLU A 282 7.66 10.89 0.63
CA GLU A 282 6.64 10.98 -0.41
C GLU A 282 7.12 10.38 -1.74
N SER A 283 6.17 10.16 -2.67
CA SER A 283 6.49 9.75 -4.05
C SER A 283 7.39 10.80 -4.71
N GLY A 284 8.44 10.33 -5.40
CA GLY A 284 9.43 11.24 -6.02
C GLY A 284 10.51 11.79 -5.07
N SER A 285 10.53 11.43 -3.78
CA SER A 285 11.56 11.89 -2.83
C SER A 285 12.95 11.25 -2.99
N GLY A 286 13.13 10.38 -3.99
CA GLY A 286 14.43 9.78 -4.30
C GLY A 286 14.68 8.40 -3.68
N LYS A 287 13.76 7.82 -2.90
CA LYS A 287 13.91 6.50 -2.22
C LYS A 287 14.33 5.38 -3.17
N SER A 288 13.55 5.17 -4.24
CA SER A 288 13.84 4.14 -5.24
C SER A 288 15.16 4.42 -5.98
N THR A 289 15.47 5.69 -6.24
CA THR A 289 16.74 6.09 -6.84
C THR A 289 17.91 5.74 -5.93
N THR A 290 17.81 6.00 -4.62
CA THR A 290 18.81 5.62 -3.62
C THR A 290 18.96 4.10 -3.57
N LEU A 291 17.82 3.36 -3.49
CA LEU A 291 17.83 1.90 -3.48
C LEU A 291 18.57 1.32 -4.69
N HIS A 292 18.26 1.79 -5.90
CA HIS A 292 18.86 1.25 -7.14
C HIS A 292 20.35 1.49 -7.27
N GLN A 293 20.92 2.51 -6.58
CA GLN A 293 22.39 2.73 -6.61
C GLN A 293 23.15 1.65 -5.85
N ILE A 294 22.55 0.96 -4.90
CA ILE A 294 23.21 -0.04 -4.05
C ILE A 294 23.42 -1.37 -4.79
N PRO A 295 22.41 -2.05 -5.38
CA PRO A 295 22.60 -3.34 -6.05
C PRO A 295 23.32 -3.23 -7.40
N ASP A 296 23.41 -2.04 -7.99
CA ASP A 296 24.20 -1.82 -9.20
C ASP A 296 25.69 -2.11 -8.96
N LEU A 297 26.16 -1.94 -7.71
CA LEU A 297 27.55 -2.15 -7.29
C LEU A 297 28.55 -1.42 -8.21
N THR A 298 28.21 -0.19 -8.59
CA THR A 298 29.03 0.66 -9.44
C THR A 298 29.32 1.98 -8.73
N ALA A 299 30.40 2.66 -9.12
CA ALA A 299 30.72 3.96 -8.58
C ALA A 299 29.52 4.91 -8.71
N PRO A 300 29.06 5.57 -7.62
CA PRO A 300 28.05 6.60 -7.69
C PRO A 300 28.55 7.85 -8.43
N GLN A 301 27.68 8.76 -8.81
CA GLN A 301 28.06 10.04 -9.44
C GLN A 301 28.88 10.92 -8.50
N ALA A 302 28.51 10.92 -7.19
CA ALA A 302 29.31 11.48 -6.11
C ALA A 302 28.95 10.77 -4.80
N GLY A 303 29.82 10.86 -3.82
CA GLY A 303 29.72 10.12 -2.56
C GLY A 303 30.33 8.73 -2.64
N THR A 304 30.11 7.90 -1.62
CA THR A 304 30.64 6.53 -1.54
C THR A 304 29.54 5.56 -1.10
N ILE A 305 29.65 4.32 -1.58
CA ILE A 305 28.82 3.20 -1.14
C ILE A 305 29.75 2.04 -0.79
N GLU A 306 29.68 1.57 0.46
CA GLU A 306 30.39 0.38 0.93
C GLU A 306 29.37 -0.71 1.26
N VAL A 307 29.56 -1.90 0.72
CA VAL A 307 28.72 -3.09 0.99
C VAL A 307 29.61 -4.18 1.56
N LEU A 308 29.26 -4.68 2.75
CA LEU A 308 30.04 -5.70 3.48
C LEU A 308 31.53 -5.32 3.61
N GLY A 309 31.82 -4.03 3.86
CA GLY A 309 33.17 -3.47 3.99
C GLY A 309 33.93 -3.24 2.68
N ALA A 310 33.31 -3.49 1.53
CA ALA A 310 33.90 -3.26 0.22
C ALA A 310 33.36 -2.00 -0.44
N ASP A 311 34.24 -1.07 -0.82
CA ASP A 311 33.86 0.09 -1.64
C ASP A 311 33.44 -0.37 -3.04
N VAL A 312 32.19 -0.10 -3.43
CA VAL A 312 31.64 -0.54 -4.71
C VAL A 312 32.36 0.08 -5.91
N ALA A 313 32.99 1.24 -5.74
CA ALA A 313 33.78 1.90 -6.79
C ALA A 313 35.08 1.16 -7.12
N ALA A 314 35.65 0.44 -6.15
CA ALA A 314 36.89 -0.30 -6.29
C ALA A 314 36.70 -1.76 -6.76
N LEU A 315 35.45 -2.26 -6.86
CA LEU A 315 35.16 -3.65 -7.21
C LEU A 315 35.49 -3.96 -8.67
N ASP A 316 36.26 -5.01 -8.90
CA ASP A 316 36.40 -5.64 -10.19
C ASP A 316 35.15 -6.50 -10.55
N ARG A 317 35.14 -7.06 -11.77
CA ARG A 317 34.00 -7.88 -12.25
C ARG A 317 33.80 -9.13 -11.40
N ARG A 318 34.85 -9.75 -10.90
CA ARG A 318 34.81 -11.00 -10.12
C ARG A 318 34.25 -10.72 -8.72
N SER A 319 34.81 -9.74 -8.05
CA SER A 319 34.39 -9.32 -6.71
C SER A 319 32.93 -8.82 -6.70
N ARG A 320 32.52 -8.08 -7.74
CA ARG A 320 31.14 -7.64 -7.92
C ARG A 320 30.16 -8.82 -8.10
N LYS A 321 30.59 -9.88 -8.85
CA LYS A 321 29.77 -11.09 -9.01
C LYS A 321 29.63 -11.85 -7.68
N ALA A 322 30.70 -11.95 -6.90
CA ALA A 322 30.68 -12.59 -5.59
C ALA A 322 29.73 -11.82 -4.63
N LEU A 323 29.89 -10.51 -4.53
CA LEU A 323 29.09 -9.67 -3.64
C LEU A 323 27.59 -9.68 -3.97
N ARG A 324 27.21 -9.87 -5.24
CA ARG A 324 25.81 -10.06 -5.64
C ARG A 324 25.16 -11.30 -5.07
N GLY A 325 25.93 -12.32 -4.69
CA GLY A 325 25.41 -13.49 -3.99
C GLY A 325 24.89 -13.16 -2.58
N ASP A 326 25.53 -12.19 -1.93
CA ASP A 326 25.25 -11.78 -0.56
C ASP A 326 24.24 -10.62 -0.47
N LEU A 327 23.93 -9.97 -1.61
CA LEU A 327 23.00 -8.84 -1.70
C LEU A 327 21.76 -9.23 -2.51
N GLN A 328 20.60 -9.18 -1.90
CA GLN A 328 19.33 -9.52 -2.54
C GLN A 328 18.34 -8.37 -2.44
N VAL A 329 17.45 -8.26 -3.45
CA VAL A 329 16.42 -7.20 -3.53
C VAL A 329 15.05 -7.82 -3.66
N VAL A 330 14.11 -7.36 -2.84
CA VAL A 330 12.68 -7.64 -3.01
C VAL A 330 12.05 -6.41 -3.67
N PHE A 331 11.59 -6.58 -4.90
CA PHE A 331 11.00 -5.49 -5.68
C PHE A 331 9.55 -5.19 -5.26
N GLN A 332 9.11 -3.97 -5.52
CA GLN A 332 7.79 -3.46 -5.15
C GLN A 332 6.64 -4.18 -5.89
N ASP A 333 6.83 -4.53 -7.16
CA ASP A 333 5.82 -5.20 -7.99
C ASP A 333 6.18 -6.69 -8.18
N PRO A 334 5.49 -7.60 -7.48
CA PRO A 334 5.76 -9.03 -7.61
C PRO A 334 5.40 -9.57 -9.01
N VAL A 335 4.41 -8.99 -9.69
CA VAL A 335 3.97 -9.45 -11.03
C VAL A 335 5.01 -9.09 -12.07
N ALA A 336 5.54 -7.87 -12.03
CA ALA A 336 6.63 -7.45 -12.91
C ALA A 336 7.97 -8.13 -12.59
N SER A 337 8.13 -8.67 -11.37
CA SER A 337 9.36 -9.31 -10.92
C SER A 337 9.46 -10.79 -11.25
N LEU A 338 8.35 -11.42 -11.65
CA LEU A 338 8.30 -12.85 -11.99
C LEU A 338 8.03 -13.03 -13.48
N ASP A 339 8.77 -13.92 -14.16
CA ASP A 339 8.46 -14.26 -15.55
C ASP A 339 7.21 -15.17 -15.57
N PRO A 340 6.06 -14.67 -16.11
CA PRO A 340 4.81 -15.44 -16.10
C PRO A 340 4.84 -16.70 -16.97
N ARG A 341 5.88 -16.90 -17.78
CA ARG A 341 6.07 -18.06 -18.66
C ARG A 341 6.79 -19.21 -17.96
N LEU A 342 7.37 -18.95 -16.77
CA LEU A 342 8.15 -19.94 -16.04
C LEU A 342 7.34 -20.51 -14.86
N PRO A 343 7.41 -21.83 -14.61
CA PRO A 343 6.92 -22.40 -13.37
C PRO A 343 7.65 -21.79 -12.15
N VAL A 344 6.98 -21.71 -11.01
CA VAL A 344 7.55 -21.18 -9.76
C VAL A 344 8.86 -21.87 -9.39
N PHE A 345 8.94 -23.17 -9.60
CA PHE A 345 10.19 -23.94 -9.37
C PHE A 345 11.37 -23.40 -10.18
N ASP A 346 11.17 -23.11 -11.47
CA ASP A 346 12.25 -22.62 -12.34
C ASP A 346 12.65 -21.19 -11.96
N VAL A 347 11.69 -20.34 -11.59
CA VAL A 347 11.97 -18.99 -11.07
C VAL A 347 12.81 -19.06 -9.80
N LEU A 348 12.48 -19.96 -8.86
CA LEU A 348 13.26 -20.15 -7.61
C LEU A 348 14.61 -20.79 -7.86
N ALA A 349 14.74 -21.66 -8.86
CA ALA A 349 16.00 -22.33 -9.19
C ALA A 349 16.98 -21.41 -9.94
N GLU A 350 16.51 -20.37 -10.61
CA GLU A 350 17.35 -19.49 -11.43
C GLU A 350 18.49 -18.83 -10.62
N PRO A 351 18.25 -18.14 -9.49
CA PRO A 351 19.31 -17.55 -8.70
C PRO A 351 20.27 -18.59 -8.10
N LEU A 352 19.80 -19.79 -7.78
CA LEU A 352 20.65 -20.89 -7.29
C LEU A 352 21.62 -21.35 -8.41
N ARG A 353 21.09 -21.59 -9.61
CA ARG A 353 21.90 -21.96 -10.79
C ARG A 353 22.90 -20.87 -11.17
N ALA A 354 22.48 -19.59 -11.10
CA ALA A 354 23.37 -18.45 -11.40
C ALA A 354 24.56 -18.35 -10.43
N ASN A 355 24.40 -18.85 -9.20
CA ASN A 355 25.44 -18.90 -8.17
C ASN A 355 26.15 -20.27 -8.09
N GLY A 356 25.94 -21.17 -9.06
CA GLY A 356 26.68 -22.44 -9.18
C GLY A 356 26.17 -23.56 -8.28
N VAL A 357 24.95 -23.44 -7.78
CA VAL A 357 24.26 -24.55 -7.10
C VAL A 357 23.61 -25.42 -8.17
N ASP A 358 24.23 -26.54 -8.49
CA ASP A 358 23.67 -27.53 -9.41
C ASP A 358 22.52 -28.30 -8.75
N LYS A 359 21.69 -28.96 -9.61
CA LYS A 359 20.47 -29.68 -9.23
C LYS A 359 20.68 -30.77 -8.18
#